data_8526a38ed5903c8daaa6fc6c26d38e19
#
_entry.id   8526a38ed5903c8daaa6fc6c26d38e19
#
_cell.length_a   1.000
_cell.length_b   1.000
_cell.length_c   1.000
_cell.angle_alpha   90.00
_cell.angle_beta   90.00
_cell.angle_gamma   90.00
#
_symmetry.space_group_name_H-M   'P 1'
#
loop_
_entity.id
_entity.type
_entity.pdbx_description
1 polymer ?
#
loop_
_entity_poly.entity_id
_entity_poly.type
_entity_poly.pdbx_seq_one_letter_code
_entity_poly.pdbx_strand_id
1 'polypeptide(L)'
;MLLAILAGIFGFKYIEAKHHLGLVPLGLRVEKVLYSEEQSWGFGPGGNETGVIEYELPEDIAAQIDKIGIRFFAMSTPQTADAFEPSGQYQTWQQTPILLNGSGLGAEATQNHEISNFLAIHGFGIFIDPKLEKRINSSISQPGSFAAFGRGGVLIVNPKTRRVVYAYNG
;
A
#
# COMPACT_ATOMS: atom_id res chain seq x y z
N MET A 1 -34.77 -11.81 -11.02
CA MET A 1 -34.37 -10.79 -10.04
C MET A 1 -33.09 -11.20 -9.28
N LEU A 2 -33.00 -12.41 -8.70
CA LEU A 2 -31.81 -12.87 -7.97
C LEU A 2 -30.51 -12.87 -8.80
N LEU A 3 -30.56 -13.33 -10.05
CA LEU A 3 -29.41 -13.33 -10.98
C LEU A 3 -28.87 -11.94 -11.30
N ALA A 4 -29.74 -10.94 -11.42
CA ALA A 4 -29.35 -9.57 -11.68
C ALA A 4 -28.63 -8.93 -10.47
N ILE A 5 -29.09 -9.27 -9.25
CA ILE A 5 -28.45 -8.83 -7.99
C ILE A 5 -27.06 -9.46 -7.86
N LEU A 6 -26.93 -10.76 -8.11
CA LEU A 6 -25.65 -11.46 -8.08
C LEU A 6 -24.68 -10.90 -9.12
N ALA A 7 -25.13 -10.66 -10.36
CA ALA A 7 -24.30 -10.04 -11.40
C ALA A 7 -23.84 -8.63 -11.01
N GLY A 8 -24.69 -7.84 -10.35
CA GLY A 8 -24.33 -6.52 -9.83
C GLY A 8 -23.25 -6.59 -8.76
N ILE A 9 -23.37 -7.52 -7.80
CA ILE A 9 -22.39 -7.71 -6.73
C ILE A 9 -21.03 -8.15 -7.30
N PHE A 10 -21.03 -9.10 -8.25
CA PHE A 10 -19.79 -9.55 -8.91
C PHE A 10 -19.16 -8.45 -9.73
N GLY A 11 -19.95 -7.66 -10.45
CA GLY A 11 -19.45 -6.50 -11.21
C GLY A 11 -18.82 -5.45 -10.32
N PHE A 12 -19.44 -5.13 -9.19
CA PHE A 12 -18.90 -4.16 -8.22
C PHE A 12 -17.58 -4.64 -7.62
N LYS A 13 -17.50 -5.89 -7.13
CA LYS A 13 -16.27 -6.47 -6.60
C LYS A 13 -15.13 -6.53 -7.63
N TYR A 14 -15.45 -6.78 -8.89
CA TYR A 14 -14.46 -6.77 -9.97
C TYR A 14 -13.89 -5.37 -10.21
N ILE A 15 -14.73 -4.35 -10.22
CA ILE A 15 -14.31 -2.95 -10.40
C ILE A 15 -13.45 -2.50 -9.22
N GLU A 16 -13.86 -2.80 -7.99
CA GLU A 16 -13.13 -2.53 -6.77
C GLU A 16 -11.73 -3.18 -6.77
N ALA A 17 -11.66 -4.48 -7.07
CA ALA A 17 -10.39 -5.19 -7.17
C ALA A 17 -9.46 -4.59 -8.23
N LYS A 18 -10.00 -4.20 -9.39
CA LYS A 18 -9.24 -3.54 -10.45
C LYS A 18 -8.72 -2.15 -10.01
N HIS A 19 -9.55 -1.41 -9.27
CA HIS A 19 -9.13 -0.13 -8.68
C HIS A 19 -7.97 -0.33 -7.71
N HIS A 20 -8.07 -1.28 -6.78
CA HIS A 20 -7.01 -1.59 -5.83
C HIS A 20 -5.69 -1.98 -6.51
N LEU A 21 -5.74 -2.81 -7.56
CA LEU A 21 -4.53 -3.17 -8.31
C LEU A 21 -3.86 -1.96 -8.97
N GLY A 22 -4.63 -0.95 -9.36
CA GLY A 22 -4.12 0.30 -9.93
C GLY A 22 -3.41 1.22 -8.92
N LEU A 23 -3.46 0.93 -7.61
CA LEU A 23 -2.78 1.71 -6.57
C LEU A 23 -1.30 1.36 -6.44
N VAL A 24 -0.86 0.27 -7.04
CA VAL A 24 0.48 -0.29 -6.93
C VAL A 24 1.25 -0.12 -8.24
N PRO A 25 2.56 0.21 -8.21
CA PRO A 25 3.37 0.32 -9.42
C PRO A 25 3.32 -0.94 -10.29
N LEU A 26 3.12 -0.77 -11.60
CA LEU A 26 2.99 -1.87 -12.57
C LEU A 26 4.20 -2.83 -12.53
N GLY A 27 5.39 -2.32 -12.23
CA GLY A 27 6.60 -3.13 -12.12
C GLY A 27 6.54 -4.23 -11.04
N LEU A 28 5.68 -4.10 -10.04
CA LEU A 28 5.45 -5.13 -9.03
C LEU A 28 4.53 -6.26 -9.50
N ARG A 29 3.82 -6.09 -10.61
CA ARG A 29 2.96 -7.08 -11.27
C ARG A 29 2.01 -7.83 -10.30
N VAL A 30 1.49 -7.12 -9.29
CA VAL A 30 0.52 -7.73 -8.35
C VAL A 30 -0.78 -8.04 -9.09
N GLU A 31 -1.35 -9.22 -8.85
CA GLU A 31 -2.58 -9.67 -9.51
C GLU A 31 -3.67 -10.03 -8.50
N LYS A 32 -3.31 -10.18 -7.22
CA LYS A 32 -4.22 -10.68 -6.20
C LYS A 32 -4.19 -9.80 -4.96
N VAL A 33 -5.37 -9.31 -4.57
CA VAL A 33 -5.63 -8.71 -3.26
C VAL A 33 -5.86 -9.83 -2.25
N LEU A 34 -5.13 -9.83 -1.15
CA LEU A 34 -5.22 -10.81 -0.07
C LEU A 34 -6.07 -10.29 1.10
N TYR A 35 -6.01 -8.98 1.31
CA TYR A 35 -6.75 -8.29 2.36
C TYR A 35 -7.04 -6.85 1.90
N SER A 36 -8.19 -6.33 2.26
CA SER A 36 -8.56 -4.93 2.07
C SER A 36 -9.48 -4.52 3.20
N GLU A 37 -9.13 -3.44 3.86
CA GLU A 37 -9.98 -2.74 4.83
C GLU A 37 -9.86 -1.25 4.56
N GLU A 38 -11.00 -0.60 4.39
CA GLU A 38 -11.08 0.81 4.07
C GLU A 38 -12.26 1.43 4.80
N GLN A 39 -12.05 2.60 5.35
CA GLN A 39 -13.12 3.43 5.91
C GLN A 39 -13.04 4.83 5.33
N SER A 40 -14.15 5.30 4.81
CA SER A 40 -14.28 6.66 4.32
C SER A 40 -15.20 7.48 5.22
N TRP A 41 -14.80 8.70 5.51
CA TRP A 41 -15.53 9.63 6.36
C TRP A 41 -15.78 10.91 5.56
N GLY A 42 -17.04 11.27 5.39
CA GLY A 42 -17.41 12.53 4.74
C GLY A 42 -18.33 12.36 3.55
N PHE A 43 -18.85 13.50 3.06
CA PHE A 43 -19.73 13.57 1.90
C PHE A 43 -18.94 14.07 0.69
N GLY A 44 -18.87 13.25 -0.35
CA GLY A 44 -18.34 13.64 -1.67
C GLY A 44 -17.02 12.98 -2.04
N PRO A 45 -16.62 13.05 -3.32
CA PRO A 45 -15.36 12.53 -3.80
C PRO A 45 -14.18 13.32 -3.21
N GLY A 46 -13.21 12.60 -2.62
CA GLY A 46 -12.06 13.19 -1.93
C GLY A 46 -12.30 13.45 -0.44
N GLY A 47 -13.26 12.75 0.18
CA GLY A 47 -13.39 12.67 1.63
C GLY A 47 -12.17 12.02 2.26
N ASN A 48 -11.99 12.20 3.57
CA ASN A 48 -10.91 11.54 4.31
C ASN A 48 -11.12 10.03 4.24
N GLU A 49 -10.19 9.34 3.61
CA GLU A 49 -10.20 7.88 3.45
C GLU A 49 -8.98 7.31 4.16
N THR A 50 -9.19 6.28 4.94
CA THR A 50 -8.11 5.54 5.58
C THR A 50 -8.24 4.08 5.21
N GLY A 51 -7.16 3.48 4.74
CA GLY A 51 -7.21 2.10 4.30
C GLY A 51 -5.89 1.37 4.35
N VAL A 52 -5.98 0.04 4.34
CA VAL A 52 -4.86 -0.87 4.17
C VAL A 52 -5.24 -2.00 3.22
N ILE A 53 -4.38 -2.25 2.24
CA ILE A 53 -4.56 -3.30 1.25
C ILE A 53 -3.28 -4.14 1.20
N GLU A 54 -3.43 -5.46 1.34
CA GLU A 54 -2.32 -6.41 1.20
C GLU A 54 -2.48 -7.18 -0.11
N TYR A 55 -1.39 -7.27 -0.87
CA TYR A 55 -1.32 -7.99 -2.14
C TYR A 55 -0.32 -9.14 -2.09
N GLU A 56 -0.52 -10.12 -2.96
CA GLU A 56 0.46 -11.14 -3.23
C GLU A 56 1.51 -10.62 -4.23
N LEU A 57 2.79 -10.67 -3.84
CA LEU A 57 3.91 -10.38 -4.73
C LEU A 57 4.25 -11.65 -5.52
N PRO A 58 4.27 -11.59 -6.88
CA PRO A 58 4.67 -12.72 -7.69
C PRO A 58 6.06 -13.24 -7.32
N GLU A 59 6.23 -14.55 -7.39
CA GLU A 59 7.47 -15.21 -6.94
C GLU A 59 8.70 -14.77 -7.73
N ASP A 60 8.57 -14.62 -9.04
CA ASP A 60 9.63 -14.16 -9.91
C ASP A 60 10.04 -12.72 -9.64
N ILE A 61 9.07 -11.84 -9.29
CA ILE A 61 9.34 -10.46 -8.87
C ILE A 61 10.01 -10.44 -7.49
N ALA A 62 9.52 -11.24 -6.55
CA ALA A 62 10.13 -11.36 -5.24
C ALA A 62 11.60 -11.82 -5.34
N ALA A 63 11.88 -12.82 -6.17
CA ALA A 63 13.24 -13.30 -6.42
C ALA A 63 14.14 -12.23 -7.07
N GLN A 64 13.60 -11.43 -8.00
CA GLN A 64 14.34 -10.32 -8.59
C GLN A 64 14.67 -9.26 -7.54
N ILE A 65 13.71 -8.86 -6.71
CA ILE A 65 13.92 -7.88 -5.64
C ILE A 65 14.96 -8.40 -4.64
N ASP A 66 14.88 -9.67 -4.24
CA ASP A 66 15.84 -10.26 -3.31
C ASP A 66 17.27 -10.28 -3.89
N LYS A 67 17.41 -10.47 -5.20
CA LYS A 67 18.70 -10.52 -5.92
C LYS A 67 19.34 -9.14 -6.09
N ILE A 68 18.58 -8.11 -6.50
CA ILE A 68 19.15 -6.81 -6.87
C ILE A 68 18.79 -5.68 -5.91
N GLY A 69 17.96 -5.97 -4.90
CA GLY A 69 17.61 -5.05 -3.84
C GLY A 69 16.88 -3.80 -4.35
N ILE A 70 17.20 -2.68 -3.74
CA ILE A 70 16.60 -1.38 -4.05
C ILE A 70 16.72 -0.94 -5.51
N ARG A 71 17.70 -1.47 -6.24
CA ARG A 71 17.90 -1.19 -7.67
C ARG A 71 16.72 -1.64 -8.52
N PHE A 72 15.98 -2.67 -8.08
CA PHE A 72 14.77 -3.12 -8.76
C PHE A 72 13.80 -1.97 -8.98
N PHE A 73 13.54 -1.18 -7.96
CA PHE A 73 12.57 -0.10 -7.99
C PHE A 73 13.01 1.06 -8.89
N ALA A 74 14.31 1.34 -8.93
CA ALA A 74 14.85 2.36 -9.83
C ALA A 74 14.73 1.97 -11.32
N MET A 75 14.83 0.66 -11.62
CA MET A 75 14.71 0.13 -12.99
C MET A 75 13.25 -0.04 -13.43
N SER A 76 12.35 -0.26 -12.48
CA SER A 76 10.94 -0.54 -12.73
C SER A 76 10.07 0.73 -12.80
N THR A 77 10.66 1.90 -12.52
CA THR A 77 9.96 3.18 -12.65
C THR A 77 10.07 3.62 -14.12
N PRO A 78 8.97 3.77 -14.86
CA PRO A 78 9.01 4.33 -16.21
C PRO A 78 9.62 5.74 -16.15
N GLN A 79 10.58 6.03 -17.01
CA GLN A 79 11.19 7.37 -17.10
C GLN A 79 10.27 8.41 -17.77
N THR A 80 9.11 7.98 -18.27
CA THR A 80 8.12 8.88 -18.86
C THR A 80 7.16 9.33 -17.78
N ALA A 81 7.23 10.61 -17.47
CA ALA A 81 6.31 11.29 -16.55
C ALA A 81 4.89 11.44 -17.15
N ASP A 82 4.26 10.35 -17.56
CA ASP A 82 2.83 10.35 -17.78
C ASP A 82 2.17 10.43 -16.41
N ALA A 83 1.55 11.57 -16.13
CA ALA A 83 0.97 11.95 -14.84
C ALA A 83 -0.13 10.98 -14.32
N PHE A 84 -0.42 9.93 -15.04
CA PHE A 84 -1.39 8.89 -14.72
C PHE A 84 -0.76 7.56 -14.26
N GLU A 85 0.56 7.38 -14.39
CA GLU A 85 1.20 6.14 -13.94
C GLU A 85 1.37 6.14 -12.43
N PRO A 86 0.87 5.12 -11.71
CA PRO A 86 1.02 5.01 -10.24
C PRO A 86 2.47 5.07 -9.77
N SER A 87 3.40 4.56 -10.60
CA SER A 87 4.83 4.53 -10.31
C SER A 87 5.48 5.91 -10.15
N GLY A 88 5.01 6.94 -10.88
CA GLY A 88 5.50 8.32 -10.77
C GLY A 88 5.05 9.05 -9.51
N GLN A 89 4.16 8.46 -8.72
CA GLN A 89 3.57 9.08 -7.54
C GLN A 89 4.26 8.67 -6.23
N TYR A 90 5.16 7.69 -6.28
CA TYR A 90 5.93 7.27 -5.12
C TYR A 90 7.29 7.96 -5.08
N GLN A 91 7.66 8.45 -3.89
CA GLN A 91 8.95 9.07 -3.62
C GLN A 91 10.07 8.03 -3.62
N THR A 92 11.29 8.48 -3.31
CA THR A 92 12.48 7.62 -3.25
C THR A 92 12.25 6.39 -2.39
N TRP A 93 12.50 5.23 -2.97
CA TRP A 93 12.47 3.95 -2.27
C TRP A 93 13.57 3.85 -1.23
N GLN A 94 13.25 3.28 -0.08
CA GLN A 94 14.16 3.09 1.05
C GLN A 94 14.12 1.62 1.51
N GLN A 95 15.25 1.14 2.03
CA GLN A 95 15.27 -0.14 2.75
C GLN A 95 14.77 0.07 4.18
N THR A 96 14.07 -0.92 4.70
CA THR A 96 13.68 -0.94 6.11
C THR A 96 14.88 -1.26 7.02
N PRO A 97 14.91 -0.78 8.28
CA PRO A 97 13.80 -0.13 8.99
C PRO A 97 13.55 1.32 8.54
N ILE A 98 12.28 1.71 8.56
CA ILE A 98 11.83 3.07 8.27
C ILE A 98 10.94 3.61 9.40
N LEU A 99 10.81 4.93 9.47
CA LEU A 99 9.84 5.59 10.33
C LEU A 99 8.61 5.98 9.52
N LEU A 100 7.44 5.68 10.04
CA LEU A 100 6.17 6.14 9.49
C LEU A 100 5.85 7.53 10.05
N ASN A 101 6.48 8.54 9.48
CA ASN A 101 6.16 9.92 9.83
C ASN A 101 4.99 10.37 8.96
N GLY A 102 3.98 10.92 9.59
CA GLY A 102 2.90 11.58 8.85
C GLY A 102 3.48 12.70 7.99
N SER A 103 3.19 12.68 6.72
CA SER A 103 3.53 13.75 5.79
C SER A 103 2.64 14.96 6.09
N GLY A 104 3.11 15.88 6.94
CA GLY A 104 2.47 17.18 7.04
C GLY A 104 2.33 17.74 8.44
N LEU A 105 2.98 18.88 8.64
CA LEU A 105 2.68 19.91 9.64
C LEU A 105 2.78 19.52 11.12
N GLY A 106 3.98 19.60 11.67
CA GLY A 106 4.16 20.04 13.07
C GLY A 106 3.88 19.03 14.18
N ALA A 107 3.63 17.79 13.89
CA ALA A 107 3.66 16.76 14.92
C ALA A 107 5.12 16.46 15.26
N GLU A 108 5.51 16.60 16.53
CA GLU A 108 6.75 16.04 17.04
C GLU A 108 6.85 14.61 16.51
N ALA A 109 7.91 14.34 15.73
CA ALA A 109 8.12 13.06 15.08
C ALA A 109 8.32 11.99 16.19
N THR A 110 7.24 11.48 16.73
CA THR A 110 7.26 10.25 17.50
C THR A 110 7.80 9.20 16.54
N GLN A 111 8.96 8.65 16.88
CA GLN A 111 9.59 7.57 16.13
C GLN A 111 8.63 6.39 16.13
N ASN A 112 7.84 6.27 15.08
CA ASN A 112 6.73 5.34 15.05
C ASN A 112 6.94 4.30 13.94
N HIS A 113 6.98 3.03 14.33
CA HIS A 113 7.05 1.89 13.43
C HIS A 113 5.70 1.13 13.38
N GLU A 114 4.64 1.68 13.97
CA GLU A 114 3.35 1.03 14.03
C GLU A 114 2.40 1.57 12.97
N ILE A 115 1.89 0.68 12.15
CA ILE A 115 0.99 1.04 11.05
C ILE A 115 -0.34 1.59 11.55
N SER A 116 -0.83 1.10 12.69
CA SER A 116 -2.06 1.60 13.32
C SER A 116 -1.97 3.09 13.69
N ASN A 117 -0.83 3.53 14.19
CA ASN A 117 -0.60 4.94 14.48
C ASN A 117 -0.52 5.78 13.20
N PHE A 118 0.09 5.26 12.14
CA PHE A 118 0.09 5.92 10.83
C PHE A 118 -1.33 6.09 10.29
N LEU A 119 -2.15 5.06 10.36
CA LEU A 119 -3.55 5.09 9.91
C LEU A 119 -4.43 6.02 10.75
N ALA A 120 -4.05 6.29 11.99
CA ALA A 120 -4.80 7.14 12.92
C ALA A 120 -4.36 8.63 12.92
N ILE A 121 -3.40 9.04 12.09
CA ILE A 121 -2.82 10.40 12.10
C ILE A 121 -3.91 11.48 11.95
N HIS A 122 -4.91 11.25 11.12
CA HIS A 122 -6.02 12.20 10.94
C HIS A 122 -7.23 11.92 11.87
N GLY A 123 -7.05 11.12 12.91
CA GLY A 123 -8.06 10.81 13.92
C GLY A 123 -9.08 9.72 13.54
N PHE A 124 -8.92 9.11 12.38
CA PHE A 124 -9.82 8.06 11.86
C PHE A 124 -9.06 6.75 11.70
N GLY A 125 -8.61 6.19 12.83
CA GLY A 125 -7.99 4.85 12.81
C GLY A 125 -9.00 3.78 12.39
N ILE A 126 -8.55 2.81 11.62
CA ILE A 126 -9.32 1.63 11.24
C ILE A 126 -8.84 0.42 12.03
N PHE A 127 -9.75 -0.53 12.25
CA PHE A 127 -9.40 -1.81 12.84
C PHE A 127 -8.90 -2.74 11.75
N ILE A 128 -7.67 -3.19 11.87
CA ILE A 128 -7.07 -4.19 10.97
C ILE A 128 -6.82 -5.50 11.73
N ASP A 129 -6.76 -6.62 11.01
CA ASP A 129 -6.45 -7.91 11.61
C ASP A 129 -5.12 -7.86 12.38
N PRO A 130 -5.08 -8.26 13.67
CA PRO A 130 -3.87 -8.14 14.49
C PRO A 130 -2.66 -8.94 13.96
N LYS A 131 -2.90 -10.02 13.20
CA LYS A 131 -1.81 -10.79 12.58
C LYS A 131 -1.25 -10.04 11.38
N LEU A 132 -2.11 -9.35 10.62
CA LEU A 132 -1.67 -8.48 9.53
C LEU A 132 -0.88 -7.31 10.09
N GLU A 133 -1.39 -6.62 11.10
CA GLU A 133 -0.70 -5.51 11.76
C GLU A 133 0.71 -5.91 12.22
N LYS A 134 0.82 -7.04 12.93
CA LYS A 134 2.11 -7.57 13.37
C LYS A 134 3.08 -7.83 12.21
N ARG A 135 2.58 -8.39 11.08
CA ARG A 135 3.41 -8.62 9.89
C ARG A 135 3.89 -7.32 9.26
N ILE A 136 3.01 -6.33 9.15
CA ILE A 136 3.35 -5.01 8.62
C ILE A 136 4.39 -4.34 9.50
N ASN A 137 4.16 -4.26 10.80
CA ASN A 137 5.07 -3.65 11.77
C ASN A 137 6.45 -4.34 11.76
N SER A 138 6.49 -5.67 11.62
CA SER A 138 7.74 -6.40 11.45
C SER A 138 8.45 -6.03 10.14
N SER A 139 7.71 -5.87 9.04
CA SER A 139 8.27 -5.47 7.75
C SER A 139 8.81 -4.04 7.75
N ILE A 140 8.26 -3.16 8.58
CA ILE A 140 8.69 -1.77 8.73
C ILE A 140 9.93 -1.65 9.63
N SER A 141 9.93 -2.39 10.75
CA SER A 141 10.93 -2.25 11.82
C SER A 141 12.18 -3.09 11.63
N GLN A 142 12.14 -4.08 10.73
CA GLN A 142 13.28 -4.99 10.51
C GLN A 142 13.83 -4.88 9.08
N PRO A 143 15.13 -5.16 8.87
CA PRO A 143 15.73 -5.19 7.54
C PRO A 143 15.13 -6.26 6.63
N GLY A 144 15.12 -6.00 5.32
CA GLY A 144 14.73 -6.97 4.30
C GLY A 144 13.44 -6.64 3.56
N SER A 145 12.81 -5.52 3.90
CA SER A 145 11.72 -4.94 3.11
C SER A 145 12.16 -3.63 2.47
N PHE A 146 11.32 -3.09 1.60
CA PHE A 146 11.50 -1.82 0.92
C PHE A 146 10.22 -1.01 1.06
N ALA A 147 10.34 0.30 1.17
CA ALA A 147 9.18 1.17 1.27
C ALA A 147 9.37 2.46 0.50
N ALA A 148 8.25 3.03 0.05
CA ALA A 148 8.19 4.35 -0.57
C ALA A 148 6.91 5.06 -0.14
N PHE A 149 6.99 6.37 0.09
CA PHE A 149 5.84 7.22 0.38
C PHE A 149 5.29 7.82 -0.90
N GLY A 150 4.00 7.98 -0.98
CA GLY A 150 3.32 8.61 -2.12
C GLY A 150 1.83 8.36 -2.10
N ARG A 151 1.09 9.11 -2.91
CA ARG A 151 -0.38 8.99 -3.03
C ARG A 151 -1.14 9.08 -1.69
N GLY A 152 -0.67 9.90 -0.74
CA GLY A 152 -1.28 9.98 0.59
C GLY A 152 -1.00 8.79 1.49
N GLY A 153 -0.05 7.91 1.14
CA GLY A 153 0.21 6.68 1.88
C GLY A 153 1.65 6.19 1.81
N VAL A 154 1.84 4.96 2.26
CA VAL A 154 3.09 4.22 2.21
C VAL A 154 2.89 2.88 1.51
N LEU A 155 3.79 2.56 0.61
CA LEU A 155 3.88 1.25 -0.04
C LEU A 155 5.06 0.48 0.56
N ILE A 156 4.80 -0.73 1.05
CA ILE A 156 5.79 -1.61 1.70
C ILE A 156 5.87 -2.89 0.90
N VAL A 157 7.07 -3.29 0.51
CA VAL A 157 7.32 -4.52 -0.26
C VAL A 157 8.24 -5.44 0.52
N ASN A 158 7.77 -6.62 0.87
CA ASN A 158 8.55 -7.65 1.54
C ASN A 158 8.72 -8.86 0.60
N PRO A 159 9.88 -9.00 -0.05
CA PRO A 159 10.12 -10.10 -0.99
C PRO A 159 10.14 -11.47 -0.31
N LYS A 160 10.66 -11.58 0.93
CA LYS A 160 10.77 -12.85 1.65
C LYS A 160 9.40 -13.45 2.00
N THR A 161 8.44 -12.62 2.37
CA THR A 161 7.07 -13.06 2.66
C THR A 161 6.15 -13.00 1.44
N ARG A 162 6.63 -12.47 0.32
CA ARG A 162 5.88 -12.24 -0.90
C ARG A 162 4.64 -11.39 -0.65
N ARG A 163 4.83 -10.24 0.01
CA ARG A 163 3.74 -9.32 0.33
C ARG A 163 4.07 -7.91 -0.12
N VAL A 164 3.04 -7.26 -0.64
CA VAL A 164 3.02 -5.82 -0.86
C VAL A 164 1.87 -5.26 -0.04
N VAL A 165 2.13 -4.20 0.70
CA VAL A 165 1.11 -3.52 1.50
C VAL A 165 1.06 -2.06 1.08
N TYR A 166 -0.13 -1.58 0.76
CA TYR A 166 -0.41 -0.16 0.60
C TYR A 166 -1.29 0.29 1.77
N ALA A 167 -0.79 1.26 2.53
CA ALA A 167 -1.53 1.87 3.64
C ALA A 167 -1.60 3.38 3.41
N TYR A 168 -2.78 3.97 3.58
CA TYR A 168 -3.03 5.38 3.29
C TYR A 168 -3.99 6.00 4.31
N ASN A 169 -3.85 7.30 4.47
CA ASN A 169 -4.74 8.14 5.23
C ASN A 169 -4.84 9.50 4.54
N GLY A 170 -6.02 9.96 4.22
CA GLY A 170 -6.21 11.20 3.47
C GLY A 170 -7.52 11.87 3.78
#